data_3bf0e6c0803d3c49997548cee377be2f
#
_entry.id   3bf0e6c0803d3c49997548cee377be2f
#
_cell.length_a   1.000
_cell.length_b   1.000
_cell.length_c   1.000
_cell.angle_alpha   90.00
_cell.angle_beta   90.00
_cell.angle_gamma   90.00
#
_symmetry.space_group_name_H-M   'P 1'
#
loop_
_entity.id
_entity.type
_entity.pdbx_description
1 polymer ?
#
loop_
_entity_poly.entity_id
_entity_poly.type
_entity_poly.pdbx_seq_one_letter_code
_entity_poly.pdbx_strand_id
1 'polypeptide(L)'
;MSEYITTALQEEEIRTAQEKLAELIRSDFARIDRMKADEEVTDFSKLDTITIGVMPGDGIGPLIMTQALRVLNQLLAPEIASGKVKIRIIEGMTFERRVELGESLPADVLAACKECNVLIKGPFTTPRAGDKFPDGTPMPNMVSANSLLRRSLDLFAAVRPIKIPEKNIDWCFFRENIEGEYIWGNKGIQVNDDLAIDFKVQTKQGSERIARAAFEYARKNGKHNVTAITKANIVKLADGNFLKAVHHIGETEYPDIEVQERLVDAMTAKMADPEFTKGCEVFVLPNLYGDIVTDAAAEMQGGLGSASSSNIGNKYALFEAIHGTAPFLINHGRGNYANPCSIIRAAGQLMAHIGYGDRNEKLEKALDICCNTEKRLVVTTDTDGATAAEFTDYLLDTIHSL
;
A
#
# COMPACT_ATOMS: atom_id res chain seq x y z
N MET A 1 20.41 -36.11 -25.21
CA MET A 1 19.54 -35.01 -25.70
C MET A 1 20.29 -34.38 -26.85
N SER A 2 19.70 -34.30 -28.06
CA SER A 2 20.31 -33.54 -29.16
C SER A 2 20.40 -32.09 -28.75
N GLU A 3 21.55 -31.47 -28.95
CA GLU A 3 21.76 -30.03 -28.71
C GLU A 3 20.78 -29.27 -29.62
N TYR A 4 19.95 -28.40 -29.03
CA TYR A 4 19.03 -27.55 -29.79
C TYR A 4 19.85 -26.46 -30.48
N ILE A 5 19.77 -26.39 -31.80
CA ILE A 5 20.47 -25.39 -32.61
C ILE A 5 19.48 -24.27 -32.93
N THR A 6 19.79 -23.06 -32.44
CA THR A 6 19.04 -21.86 -32.71
C THR A 6 19.21 -21.38 -34.17
N THR A 7 18.16 -20.77 -34.73
CA THR A 7 18.24 -20.11 -36.03
C THR A 7 18.95 -18.74 -35.89
N ALA A 8 19.39 -18.15 -37.00
CA ALA A 8 20.01 -16.83 -36.99
C ALA A 8 19.05 -15.74 -36.42
N LEU A 9 17.75 -15.86 -36.68
CA LEU A 9 16.73 -14.97 -36.11
C LEU A 9 16.63 -15.15 -34.59
N GLN A 10 16.58 -16.36 -34.09
CA GLN A 10 16.54 -16.64 -32.66
C GLN A 10 17.80 -16.15 -31.94
N GLU A 11 18.96 -16.22 -32.55
CA GLU A 11 20.21 -15.65 -31.98
C GLU A 11 20.15 -14.11 -31.88
N GLU A 12 19.51 -13.42 -32.82
CA GLU A 12 19.28 -11.97 -32.78
C GLU A 12 18.29 -11.61 -31.67
N GLU A 13 17.18 -12.36 -31.54
CA GLU A 13 16.19 -12.18 -30.46
C GLU A 13 16.81 -12.39 -29.08
N ILE A 14 17.65 -13.43 -28.90
CA ILE A 14 18.40 -13.69 -27.65
C ILE A 14 19.32 -12.53 -27.31
N ARG A 15 20.09 -12.03 -28.28
CA ARG A 15 21.00 -10.89 -28.06
C ARG A 15 20.24 -9.62 -27.62
N THR A 16 19.13 -9.31 -28.27
CA THR A 16 18.26 -8.18 -27.91
C THR A 16 17.73 -8.33 -26.49
N ALA A 17 17.28 -9.53 -26.11
CA ALA A 17 16.84 -9.83 -24.75
C ALA A 17 17.95 -9.68 -23.71
N GLN A 18 19.17 -10.11 -24.02
CA GLN A 18 20.34 -9.97 -23.14
C GLN A 18 20.73 -8.49 -22.92
N GLU A 19 20.70 -7.68 -23.97
CA GLU A 19 20.98 -6.25 -23.87
C GLU A 19 19.99 -5.53 -22.97
N LYS A 20 18.70 -5.83 -23.14
CA LYS A 20 17.64 -5.29 -22.28
C LYS A 20 17.77 -5.74 -20.82
N LEU A 21 18.04 -7.02 -20.59
CA LEU A 21 18.29 -7.54 -19.23
C LEU A 21 19.50 -6.85 -18.58
N ALA A 22 20.58 -6.66 -19.32
CA ALA A 22 21.77 -5.96 -18.81
C ALA A 22 21.48 -4.50 -18.42
N GLU A 23 20.63 -3.80 -19.17
CA GLU A 23 20.18 -2.44 -18.84
C GLU A 23 19.38 -2.44 -17.52
N LEU A 24 18.42 -3.37 -17.36
CA LEU A 24 17.61 -3.51 -16.16
C LEU A 24 18.48 -3.79 -14.93
N ILE A 25 19.47 -4.69 -15.04
CA ILE A 25 20.41 -4.99 -13.95
C ILE A 25 21.24 -3.76 -13.57
N ARG A 26 21.73 -2.98 -14.54
CA ARG A 26 22.46 -1.72 -14.25
C ARG A 26 21.58 -0.73 -13.49
N SER A 27 20.30 -0.63 -13.84
CA SER A 27 19.35 0.23 -13.13
C SER A 27 19.16 -0.17 -11.67
N ASP A 28 19.17 -1.48 -11.38
CA ASP A 28 19.08 -1.99 -10.02
C ASP A 28 20.36 -1.78 -9.22
N PHE A 29 21.54 -1.90 -9.80
CA PHE A 29 22.77 -1.54 -9.11
C PHE A 29 22.75 -0.07 -8.67
N ALA A 30 22.36 0.85 -9.54
CA ALA A 30 22.22 2.26 -9.18
C ALA A 30 21.16 2.49 -8.08
N ARG A 31 20.10 1.70 -8.03
CA ARG A 31 19.10 1.74 -6.96
C ARG A 31 19.66 1.21 -5.64
N ILE A 32 20.35 0.08 -5.66
CA ILE A 32 21.02 -0.50 -4.49
C ILE A 32 22.00 0.50 -3.84
N ASP A 33 22.77 1.20 -4.65
CA ASP A 33 23.72 2.18 -4.15
C ASP A 33 23.01 3.39 -3.51
N ARG A 34 21.87 3.83 -4.07
CA ARG A 34 21.04 4.86 -3.42
C ARG A 34 20.47 4.38 -2.09
N MET A 35 19.95 3.14 -2.01
CA MET A 35 19.43 2.59 -0.75
C MET A 35 20.46 2.51 0.37
N LYS A 36 21.73 2.28 0.04
CA LYS A 36 22.84 2.28 1.03
C LYS A 36 23.18 3.67 1.56
N ALA A 37 22.90 4.72 0.77
CA ALA A 37 23.21 6.10 1.12
C ALA A 37 22.08 6.80 1.89
N ASP A 38 20.84 6.29 1.87
CA ASP A 38 19.65 6.94 2.43
C ASP A 38 19.23 6.25 3.74
N GLU A 39 19.83 6.71 4.85
CA GLU A 39 19.58 6.18 6.21
C GLU A 39 18.79 7.15 7.10
N GLU A 40 18.48 8.37 6.66
CA GLU A 40 17.84 9.39 7.49
C GLU A 40 16.32 9.13 7.63
N VAL A 41 15.87 8.84 8.84
CA VAL A 41 14.44 8.68 9.19
C VAL A 41 13.90 10.00 9.70
N THR A 42 12.74 10.44 9.18
CA THR A 42 12.09 11.67 9.62
C THR A 42 11.59 11.58 11.05
N ASP A 43 12.09 12.43 11.93
CA ASP A 43 11.58 12.60 13.30
C ASP A 43 10.56 13.76 13.36
N PHE A 44 9.29 13.42 13.32
CA PHE A 44 8.19 14.38 13.30
C PHE A 44 8.13 15.27 14.56
N SER A 45 8.67 14.80 15.69
CA SER A 45 8.68 15.57 16.94
C SER A 45 9.54 16.84 16.85
N LYS A 46 10.58 16.80 15.99
CA LYS A 46 11.52 17.91 15.77
C LYS A 46 11.09 18.91 14.72
N LEU A 47 10.05 18.62 13.95
CA LEU A 47 9.57 19.54 12.92
C LEU A 47 8.77 20.69 13.54
N ASP A 48 9.01 21.93 13.14
CA ASP A 48 8.19 23.09 13.53
C ASP A 48 6.78 23.00 12.94
N THR A 49 6.66 22.58 11.70
CA THR A 49 5.39 22.38 11.00
C THR A 49 5.42 21.02 10.28
N ILE A 50 4.33 20.29 10.39
CA ILE A 50 4.10 19.04 9.64
C ILE A 50 3.11 19.36 8.51
N THR A 51 3.53 19.21 7.27
CA THR A 51 2.68 19.41 6.10
C THR A 51 2.11 18.08 5.61
N ILE A 52 0.79 17.96 5.64
CA ILE A 52 0.02 16.83 5.10
C ILE A 52 -0.39 17.17 3.67
N GLY A 53 0.18 16.49 2.68
CA GLY A 53 -0.22 16.59 1.28
C GLY A 53 -1.41 15.69 0.99
N VAL A 54 -2.45 16.23 0.34
CA VAL A 54 -3.70 15.52 0.05
C VAL A 54 -3.91 15.43 -1.45
N MET A 55 -4.02 14.22 -1.96
CA MET A 55 -4.41 13.94 -3.35
C MET A 55 -5.80 13.29 -3.35
N PRO A 56 -6.86 13.98 -3.77
CA PRO A 56 -8.23 13.45 -3.68
C PRO A 56 -8.44 12.14 -4.46
N GLY A 57 -7.72 11.93 -5.57
CA GLY A 57 -7.86 10.73 -6.40
C GLY A 57 -8.96 10.85 -7.44
N ASP A 58 -9.29 9.70 -8.07
CA ASP A 58 -10.27 9.58 -9.13
C ASP A 58 -11.55 8.89 -8.64
N GLY A 59 -12.62 8.96 -9.41
CA GLY A 59 -13.89 8.28 -9.14
C GLY A 59 -14.51 8.68 -7.81
N ILE A 60 -14.70 7.73 -6.88
CA ILE A 60 -15.22 8.02 -5.53
C ILE A 60 -14.21 8.76 -4.64
N GLY A 61 -12.94 8.83 -5.06
CA GLY A 61 -11.84 9.41 -4.29
C GLY A 61 -12.15 10.77 -3.67
N PRO A 62 -12.54 11.81 -4.45
CA PRO A 62 -12.87 13.13 -3.90
C PRO A 62 -14.00 13.12 -2.85
N LEU A 63 -15.01 12.25 -3.05
CA LEU A 63 -16.16 12.14 -2.16
C LEU A 63 -15.77 11.58 -0.78
N ILE A 64 -15.01 10.49 -0.77
CA ILE A 64 -14.56 9.87 0.48
C ILE A 64 -13.42 10.68 1.14
N MET A 65 -12.54 11.31 0.36
CA MET A 65 -11.48 12.18 0.88
C MET A 65 -12.04 13.39 1.62
N THR A 66 -13.14 13.96 1.14
CA THR A 66 -13.85 15.04 1.86
C THR A 66 -14.21 14.58 3.28
N GLN A 67 -14.65 13.34 3.45
CA GLN A 67 -15.01 12.80 4.77
C GLN A 67 -13.77 12.58 5.66
N ALA A 68 -12.69 12.05 5.10
CA ALA A 68 -11.42 11.92 5.84
C ALA A 68 -10.86 13.27 6.29
N LEU A 69 -10.95 14.30 5.44
CA LEU A 69 -10.53 15.65 5.80
C LEU A 69 -11.38 16.26 6.92
N ARG A 70 -12.69 15.99 6.98
CA ARG A 70 -13.56 16.42 8.10
C ARG A 70 -13.07 15.82 9.42
N VAL A 71 -12.74 14.53 9.42
CA VAL A 71 -12.21 13.83 10.60
C VAL A 71 -10.84 14.37 11.01
N LEU A 72 -9.91 14.56 10.05
CA LEU A 72 -8.59 15.15 10.32
C LEU A 72 -8.71 16.55 10.90
N ASN A 73 -9.56 17.42 10.33
CA ASN A 73 -9.77 18.78 10.79
C ASN A 73 -10.35 18.81 12.21
N GLN A 74 -11.23 17.89 12.59
CA GLN A 74 -11.76 17.83 13.95
C GLN A 74 -10.71 17.32 14.95
N LEU A 75 -10.03 16.21 14.63
CA LEU A 75 -9.08 15.58 15.55
C LEU A 75 -7.77 16.34 15.71
N LEU A 76 -7.34 17.09 14.68
CA LEU A 76 -6.12 17.90 14.68
C LEU A 76 -6.42 19.42 14.77
N ALA A 77 -7.63 19.81 15.19
CA ALA A 77 -8.02 21.21 15.23
C ALA A 77 -7.05 22.13 16.01
N PRO A 78 -6.55 21.77 17.20
CA PRO A 78 -5.57 22.59 17.93
C PRO A 78 -4.24 22.73 17.17
N GLU A 79 -3.74 21.67 16.57
CA GLU A 79 -2.49 21.63 15.83
C GLU A 79 -2.58 22.42 14.51
N ILE A 80 -3.74 22.38 13.86
CA ILE A 80 -4.02 23.17 12.66
C ILE A 80 -4.13 24.66 13.02
N ALA A 81 -4.84 24.99 14.11
CA ALA A 81 -5.00 26.36 14.56
C ALA A 81 -3.67 27.00 14.99
N SER A 82 -2.78 26.23 15.61
CA SER A 82 -1.43 26.69 16.00
C SER A 82 -0.43 26.74 14.85
N GLY A 83 -0.76 26.17 13.67
CA GLY A 83 0.15 26.06 12.54
C GLY A 83 1.17 24.91 12.66
N LYS A 84 1.07 24.06 13.68
CA LYS A 84 1.90 22.86 13.83
C LYS A 84 1.59 21.85 12.74
N VAL A 85 0.34 21.72 12.31
CA VAL A 85 -0.09 20.90 11.19
C VAL A 85 -0.69 21.79 10.10
N LYS A 86 -0.29 21.55 8.85
CA LYS A 86 -0.85 22.21 7.67
C LYS A 86 -1.37 21.15 6.70
N ILE A 87 -2.56 21.33 6.17
CA ILE A 87 -3.15 20.52 5.13
C ILE A 87 -3.00 21.23 3.79
N ARG A 88 -2.40 20.57 2.80
CA ARG A 88 -2.17 21.10 1.46
C ARG A 88 -2.80 20.18 0.43
N ILE A 89 -3.74 20.68 -0.35
CA ILE A 89 -4.28 19.94 -1.49
C ILE A 89 -3.23 19.97 -2.62
N ILE A 90 -2.89 18.82 -3.15
CA ILE A 90 -2.00 18.65 -4.29
C ILE A 90 -2.86 18.44 -5.53
N GLU A 91 -2.90 19.47 -6.36
CA GLU A 91 -3.64 19.49 -7.61
C GLU A 91 -2.91 18.73 -8.72
N GLY A 92 -3.65 18.39 -9.80
CA GLY A 92 -3.05 17.91 -11.04
C GLY A 92 -2.88 16.41 -11.15
N MET A 93 -3.41 15.62 -10.22
CA MET A 93 -3.34 14.15 -10.25
C MET A 93 -4.64 13.49 -10.77
N THR A 94 -5.52 14.24 -11.43
CA THR A 94 -6.74 13.70 -12.03
C THR A 94 -6.41 12.81 -13.22
N PHE A 95 -7.28 11.83 -13.48
CA PHE A 95 -7.12 10.89 -14.59
C PHE A 95 -7.04 11.62 -15.94
N GLU A 96 -7.91 12.61 -16.16
CA GLU A 96 -7.99 13.39 -17.39
C GLU A 96 -6.66 14.11 -17.67
N ARG A 97 -6.10 14.82 -16.69
CA ARG A 97 -4.82 15.52 -16.86
C ARG A 97 -3.67 14.57 -17.12
N ARG A 98 -3.63 13.43 -16.43
CA ARG A 98 -2.59 12.41 -16.66
C ARG A 98 -2.63 11.84 -18.07
N VAL A 99 -3.83 11.60 -18.59
CA VAL A 99 -4.04 11.15 -19.97
C VAL A 99 -3.65 12.23 -20.99
N GLU A 100 -4.04 13.48 -20.75
CA GLU A 100 -3.70 14.61 -21.62
C GLU A 100 -2.19 14.81 -21.73
N LEU A 101 -1.47 14.70 -20.62
CA LEU A 101 -0.01 14.79 -20.59
C LEU A 101 0.71 13.53 -21.07
N GLY A 102 0.04 12.38 -21.12
CA GLY A 102 0.67 11.08 -21.33
C GLY A 102 1.57 10.64 -20.16
N GLU A 103 1.38 11.23 -18.98
CA GLU A 103 2.20 11.01 -17.79
C GLU A 103 1.37 10.41 -16.64
N SER A 104 1.76 9.25 -16.14
CA SER A 104 1.07 8.64 -14.99
C SER A 104 1.33 9.36 -13.66
N LEU A 105 2.46 10.04 -13.55
CA LEU A 105 2.83 10.88 -12.41
C LEU A 105 3.53 12.14 -12.93
N PRO A 106 2.80 13.25 -13.10
CA PRO A 106 3.38 14.50 -13.57
C PRO A 106 4.49 15.02 -12.67
N ALA A 107 5.54 15.58 -13.25
CA ALA A 107 6.73 16.01 -12.53
C ALA A 107 6.44 17.09 -11.48
N ASP A 108 5.53 18.02 -11.76
CA ASP A 108 5.09 19.06 -10.83
C ASP A 108 4.33 18.48 -9.62
N VAL A 109 3.51 17.45 -9.84
CA VAL A 109 2.83 16.72 -8.75
C VAL A 109 3.85 16.01 -7.85
N LEU A 110 4.82 15.30 -8.45
CA LEU A 110 5.87 14.66 -7.66
C LEU A 110 6.70 15.68 -6.86
N ALA A 111 7.00 16.83 -7.43
CA ALA A 111 7.69 17.93 -6.73
C ALA A 111 6.85 18.40 -5.53
N ALA A 112 5.54 18.64 -5.73
CA ALA A 112 4.63 19.05 -4.65
C ALA A 112 4.51 17.97 -3.56
N CYS A 113 4.52 16.67 -3.91
CA CYS A 113 4.56 15.58 -2.93
C CYS A 113 5.83 15.63 -2.07
N LYS A 114 6.98 15.90 -2.67
CA LYS A 114 8.27 15.97 -1.97
C LYS A 114 8.42 17.18 -1.04
N GLU A 115 7.59 18.20 -1.19
CA GLU A 115 7.51 19.35 -0.29
C GLU A 115 6.64 19.07 0.96
N CYS A 116 5.92 17.95 0.98
CA CYS A 116 5.11 17.51 2.11
C CYS A 116 5.87 16.47 2.95
N ASN A 117 5.58 16.45 4.26
CA ASN A 117 6.19 15.47 5.18
C ASN A 117 5.49 14.12 5.12
N VAL A 118 4.16 14.12 4.97
CA VAL A 118 3.32 12.94 4.81
C VAL A 118 2.23 13.20 3.79
N LEU A 119 1.72 12.13 3.20
CA LEU A 119 0.73 12.19 2.14
C LEU A 119 -0.48 11.33 2.48
N ILE A 120 -1.67 11.79 2.10
CA ILE A 120 -2.87 10.97 2.05
C ILE A 120 -3.49 11.08 0.66
N LYS A 121 -3.91 9.94 0.08
CA LYS A 121 -4.48 9.94 -1.26
C LYS A 121 -5.72 9.05 -1.38
N GLY A 122 -6.63 9.45 -2.24
CA GLY A 122 -7.68 8.61 -2.78
C GLY A 122 -7.16 7.65 -3.87
N PRO A 123 -8.03 6.78 -4.39
CA PRO A 123 -7.67 5.83 -5.43
C PRO A 123 -7.35 6.50 -6.76
N PHE A 124 -6.44 5.92 -7.54
CA PHE A 124 -6.12 6.37 -8.91
C PHE A 124 -6.53 5.34 -9.95
N THR A 125 -7.12 5.81 -11.04
CA THR A 125 -7.43 4.99 -12.20
C THR A 125 -6.16 4.70 -13.00
N THR A 126 -5.92 3.43 -13.33
CA THR A 126 -4.90 3.02 -14.30
C THR A 126 -5.60 2.26 -15.42
N PRO A 127 -5.57 2.76 -16.67
CA PRO A 127 -6.19 2.07 -17.79
C PRO A 127 -5.56 0.70 -18.01
N ARG A 128 -6.36 -0.27 -18.44
CA ARG A 128 -5.88 -1.58 -18.89
C ARG A 128 -5.62 -1.53 -20.40
N ALA A 129 -4.78 -2.41 -20.88
CA ALA A 129 -4.59 -2.60 -22.31
C ALA A 129 -5.94 -2.93 -22.98
N GLY A 130 -6.31 -2.13 -23.98
CA GLY A 130 -7.58 -2.28 -24.70
C GLY A 130 -8.78 -1.52 -24.12
N ASP A 131 -8.65 -0.85 -22.97
CA ASP A 131 -9.69 0.04 -22.46
C ASP A 131 -9.91 1.21 -23.42
N LYS A 132 -11.17 1.67 -23.49
CA LYS A 132 -11.58 2.77 -24.38
C LYS A 132 -12.31 3.85 -23.61
N PHE A 133 -12.19 5.08 -24.09
CA PHE A 133 -13.05 6.17 -23.66
C PHE A 133 -14.50 5.94 -24.08
N PRO A 134 -15.47 6.67 -23.48
CA PRO A 134 -16.89 6.55 -23.87
C PRO A 134 -17.17 6.81 -25.35
N ASP A 135 -16.35 7.59 -26.03
CA ASP A 135 -16.43 7.87 -27.47
C ASP A 135 -15.82 6.77 -28.36
N GLY A 136 -15.28 5.70 -27.75
CA GLY A 136 -14.65 4.57 -28.42
C GLY A 136 -13.15 4.74 -28.72
N THR A 137 -12.56 5.90 -28.41
CA THR A 137 -11.12 6.15 -28.58
C THR A 137 -10.32 5.24 -27.63
N PRO A 138 -9.22 4.60 -28.08
CA PRO A 138 -8.37 3.81 -27.20
C PRO A 138 -7.75 4.64 -26.08
N MET A 139 -7.77 4.12 -24.84
CA MET A 139 -7.05 4.72 -23.74
C MET A 139 -5.53 4.46 -23.87
N PRO A 140 -4.69 5.40 -23.43
CA PRO A 140 -3.24 5.20 -23.45
C PRO A 140 -2.85 4.07 -22.51
N ASN A 141 -1.85 3.27 -22.90
CA ASN A 141 -1.23 2.29 -21.99
C ASN A 141 -0.33 3.03 -21.00
N MET A 142 -0.78 3.16 -19.76
CA MET A 142 -0.10 3.93 -18.73
C MET A 142 0.43 3.01 -17.62
N VAL A 143 1.59 3.34 -17.09
CA VAL A 143 2.13 2.68 -15.88
C VAL A 143 1.27 3.06 -14.67
N SER A 144 1.18 2.18 -13.67
CA SER A 144 0.47 2.48 -12.42
C SER A 144 1.07 3.72 -11.72
N ALA A 145 0.24 4.74 -11.52
CA ALA A 145 0.60 5.94 -10.76
C ALA A 145 1.00 5.59 -9.31
N ASN A 146 0.34 4.59 -8.71
CA ASN A 146 0.69 4.10 -7.36
C ASN A 146 2.11 3.54 -7.33
N SER A 147 2.49 2.69 -8.30
CA SER A 147 3.84 2.13 -8.39
C SER A 147 4.91 3.20 -8.60
N LEU A 148 4.59 4.24 -9.39
CA LEU A 148 5.51 5.36 -9.60
C LEU A 148 5.71 6.18 -8.32
N LEU A 149 4.63 6.51 -7.59
CA LEU A 149 4.73 7.22 -6.31
C LEU A 149 5.55 6.43 -5.29
N ARG A 150 5.27 5.13 -5.11
CA ARG A 150 6.00 4.26 -4.19
C ARG A 150 7.50 4.24 -4.48
N ARG A 151 7.87 4.09 -5.76
CA ARG A 151 9.28 4.09 -6.19
C ARG A 151 9.93 5.47 -6.08
N SER A 152 9.23 6.55 -6.47
CA SER A 152 9.77 7.91 -6.49
C SER A 152 9.99 8.50 -5.10
N LEU A 153 9.24 8.02 -4.10
CA LEU A 153 9.30 8.44 -2.70
C LEU A 153 9.95 7.37 -1.80
N ASP A 154 10.45 6.28 -2.39
CA ASP A 154 11.03 5.11 -1.71
C ASP A 154 10.17 4.56 -0.57
N LEU A 155 8.87 4.37 -0.83
CA LEU A 155 7.90 3.83 0.13
C LEU A 155 7.98 2.30 0.14
N PHE A 156 8.97 1.75 0.80
CA PHE A 156 9.33 0.33 0.70
C PHE A 156 8.43 -0.62 1.50
N ALA A 157 7.70 -0.13 2.51
CA ALA A 157 6.85 -0.95 3.36
C ALA A 157 5.37 -0.57 3.19
N ALA A 158 4.54 -1.49 2.66
CA ALA A 158 3.11 -1.38 2.79
C ALA A 158 2.66 -2.08 4.09
N VAL A 159 2.14 -1.28 5.03
CA VAL A 159 1.72 -1.75 6.36
C VAL A 159 0.20 -1.80 6.40
N ARG A 160 -0.34 -2.99 6.66
CA ARG A 160 -1.78 -3.25 6.65
C ARG A 160 -2.20 -3.96 7.95
N PRO A 161 -2.75 -3.25 8.94
CA PRO A 161 -3.31 -3.88 10.14
C PRO A 161 -4.66 -4.53 9.83
N ILE A 162 -4.89 -5.70 10.41
CA ILE A 162 -6.15 -6.46 10.32
C ILE A 162 -6.59 -6.80 11.73
N LYS A 163 -7.76 -6.33 12.14
CA LYS A 163 -8.32 -6.55 13.46
C LYS A 163 -9.70 -7.16 13.38
N ILE A 164 -9.86 -8.34 13.96
CA ILE A 164 -11.14 -9.07 14.04
C ILE A 164 -11.31 -9.55 15.48
N PRO A 165 -11.82 -8.70 16.39
CA PRO A 165 -11.85 -8.98 17.83
C PRO A 165 -12.60 -10.27 18.18
N GLU A 166 -13.72 -10.56 17.50
CA GLU A 166 -14.52 -11.76 17.72
C GLU A 166 -13.81 -13.08 17.36
N LYS A 167 -12.72 -12.98 16.57
CA LYS A 167 -11.84 -14.11 16.21
C LYS A 167 -10.51 -14.07 16.94
N ASN A 168 -10.33 -13.12 17.86
CA ASN A 168 -9.06 -12.86 18.53
C ASN A 168 -7.89 -12.64 17.53
N ILE A 169 -8.15 -11.93 16.42
CA ILE A 169 -7.18 -11.59 15.40
C ILE A 169 -6.78 -10.13 15.58
N ASP A 170 -5.47 -9.90 15.76
CA ASP A 170 -4.81 -8.60 15.75
C ASP A 170 -3.48 -8.75 15.00
N TRP A 171 -3.57 -8.77 13.68
CA TRP A 171 -2.47 -8.97 12.75
C TRP A 171 -1.98 -7.66 12.17
N CYS A 172 -0.69 -7.62 11.81
CA CYS A 172 -0.14 -6.55 10.99
C CYS A 172 0.74 -7.13 9.87
N PHE A 173 0.42 -6.79 8.64
CA PHE A 173 1.16 -7.24 7.47
C PHE A 173 2.15 -6.18 7.01
N PHE A 174 3.39 -6.59 6.78
CA PHE A 174 4.48 -5.81 6.19
C PHE A 174 4.78 -6.39 4.80
N ARG A 175 4.20 -5.79 3.77
CA ARG A 175 4.44 -6.13 2.38
C ARG A 175 5.61 -5.31 1.88
N GLU A 176 6.65 -5.96 1.34
CA GLU A 176 7.64 -5.25 0.52
C GLU A 176 6.90 -4.60 -0.66
N ASN A 177 7.17 -3.33 -0.95
CA ASN A 177 6.26 -2.51 -1.75
C ASN A 177 6.88 -1.95 -3.04
N ILE A 178 8.16 -2.24 -3.30
CA ILE A 178 8.92 -1.72 -4.44
C ILE A 178 9.46 -2.85 -5.32
N GLU A 179 10.02 -3.87 -4.72
CA GLU A 179 10.72 -4.98 -5.38
C GLU A 179 9.77 -6.08 -5.89
N GLY A 180 10.28 -7.28 -6.03
CA GLY A 180 9.55 -8.42 -6.54
C GLY A 180 9.26 -8.29 -8.03
N GLU A 181 8.08 -8.64 -8.41
CA GLU A 181 7.57 -8.58 -9.79
C GLU A 181 7.23 -7.14 -10.23
N TYR A 182 7.14 -6.20 -9.26
CA TYR A 182 6.70 -4.83 -9.49
C TYR A 182 7.83 -3.87 -9.88
N ILE A 183 9.10 -4.15 -9.51
CA ILE A 183 10.20 -3.19 -9.68
C ILE A 183 10.45 -2.82 -11.14
N TRP A 184 10.43 -3.80 -12.01
CA TRP A 184 10.56 -3.58 -13.44
C TRP A 184 9.20 -3.44 -14.13
N GLY A 185 8.10 -3.83 -13.47
CA GLY A 185 6.71 -3.64 -13.90
C GLY A 185 6.51 -3.98 -15.36
N ASN A 186 6.21 -2.98 -16.18
CA ASN A 186 6.00 -3.13 -17.63
C ASN A 186 7.29 -3.24 -18.47
N LYS A 187 8.44 -3.50 -17.85
CA LYS A 187 9.74 -3.65 -18.51
C LYS A 187 10.14 -5.11 -18.74
N GLY A 188 9.18 -6.01 -18.78
CA GLY A 188 9.37 -7.39 -19.24
C GLY A 188 9.98 -7.45 -20.65
N ILE A 189 10.49 -8.61 -21.04
CA ILE A 189 11.08 -8.85 -22.35
C ILE A 189 10.08 -9.65 -23.18
N GLN A 190 9.51 -9.02 -24.20
CA GLN A 190 8.86 -9.72 -25.28
C GLN A 190 9.96 -10.18 -26.23
N VAL A 191 10.30 -11.47 -26.21
CA VAL A 191 11.34 -12.03 -27.08
C VAL A 191 10.80 -12.11 -28.50
N ASN A 192 9.63 -12.73 -28.66
CA ASN A 192 8.84 -12.77 -29.89
C ASN A 192 7.37 -13.03 -29.54
N ASP A 193 6.54 -13.36 -30.51
CA ASP A 193 5.08 -13.58 -30.30
C ASP A 193 4.80 -14.80 -29.40
N ASP A 194 5.72 -15.77 -29.33
CA ASP A 194 5.56 -17.01 -28.57
C ASP A 194 6.17 -16.95 -27.17
N LEU A 195 7.06 -15.98 -26.86
CA LEU A 195 7.85 -15.94 -25.63
C LEU A 195 7.93 -14.55 -25.01
N ALA A 196 7.34 -14.42 -23.82
CA ALA A 196 7.48 -13.26 -22.96
C ALA A 196 8.13 -13.65 -21.63
N ILE A 197 8.96 -12.78 -21.06
CA ILE A 197 9.67 -12.99 -19.79
C ILE A 197 9.43 -11.80 -18.88
N ASP A 198 8.86 -12.05 -17.70
CA ASP A 198 8.84 -11.11 -16.59
C ASP A 198 9.80 -11.57 -15.49
N PHE A 199 10.18 -10.63 -14.62
CA PHE A 199 11.21 -10.87 -13.63
C PHE A 199 10.72 -10.66 -12.21
N LYS A 200 11.22 -11.48 -11.29
CA LYS A 200 11.14 -11.25 -9.86
C LYS A 200 12.51 -10.85 -9.33
N VAL A 201 12.61 -9.61 -8.85
CA VAL A 201 13.86 -9.03 -8.33
C VAL A 201 13.77 -8.92 -6.82
N GLN A 202 14.79 -9.40 -6.12
CA GLN A 202 14.89 -9.29 -4.67
C GLN A 202 16.31 -8.90 -4.29
N THR A 203 16.46 -7.78 -3.56
CA THR A 203 17.78 -7.37 -3.08
C THR A 203 17.95 -7.69 -1.59
N LYS A 204 19.20 -7.81 -1.14
CA LYS A 204 19.51 -7.99 0.27
C LYS A 204 19.00 -6.80 1.09
N GLN A 205 19.33 -5.58 0.66
CA GLN A 205 18.93 -4.34 1.35
C GLN A 205 17.41 -4.19 1.44
N GLY A 206 16.68 -4.44 0.33
CA GLY A 206 15.22 -4.40 0.31
C GLY A 206 14.59 -5.41 1.28
N SER A 207 15.12 -6.64 1.29
CA SER A 207 14.65 -7.71 2.18
C SER A 207 14.95 -7.40 3.65
N GLU A 208 16.15 -6.92 3.97
CA GLU A 208 16.52 -6.59 5.35
C GLU A 208 15.75 -5.40 5.89
N ARG A 209 15.54 -4.33 5.11
CA ARG A 209 14.81 -3.14 5.57
C ARG A 209 13.33 -3.42 5.85
N ILE A 210 12.67 -4.25 5.04
CA ILE A 210 11.26 -4.62 5.32
C ILE A 210 11.17 -5.56 6.51
N ALA A 211 12.14 -6.46 6.69
CA ALA A 211 12.24 -7.29 7.89
C ALA A 211 12.41 -6.44 9.15
N ARG A 212 13.36 -5.50 9.18
CA ARG A 212 13.54 -4.58 10.32
C ARG A 212 12.28 -3.81 10.64
N ALA A 213 11.56 -3.30 9.63
CA ALA A 213 10.31 -2.59 9.83
C ALA A 213 9.25 -3.48 10.52
N ALA A 214 9.14 -4.75 10.14
CA ALA A 214 8.23 -5.70 10.74
C ALA A 214 8.61 -6.04 12.19
N PHE A 215 9.89 -6.31 12.45
CA PHE A 215 10.39 -6.60 13.81
C PHE A 215 10.31 -5.38 14.74
N GLU A 216 10.64 -4.19 14.24
CA GLU A 216 10.53 -2.95 15.02
C GLU A 216 9.07 -2.66 15.41
N TYR A 217 8.14 -2.89 14.48
CA TYR A 217 6.71 -2.82 14.79
C TYR A 217 6.32 -3.86 15.85
N ALA A 218 6.76 -5.09 15.71
CA ALA A 218 6.48 -6.15 16.68
C ALA A 218 6.97 -5.75 18.09
N ARG A 219 8.22 -5.30 18.21
CA ARG A 219 8.81 -4.85 19.48
C ARG A 219 8.05 -3.67 20.09
N LYS A 220 7.74 -2.65 19.30
CA LYS A 220 7.00 -1.44 19.77
C LYS A 220 5.58 -1.75 20.24
N ASN A 221 4.94 -2.76 19.66
CA ASN A 221 3.56 -3.11 19.95
C ASN A 221 3.40 -4.34 20.87
N GLY A 222 4.49 -4.79 21.50
CA GLY A 222 4.47 -5.94 22.41
C GLY A 222 4.08 -7.26 21.74
N LYS A 223 4.36 -7.39 20.44
CA LYS A 223 4.15 -8.63 19.68
C LYS A 223 5.39 -9.52 19.81
N HIS A 224 5.16 -10.83 19.79
CA HIS A 224 6.21 -11.82 20.10
C HIS A 224 6.64 -12.64 18.88
N ASN A 225 6.00 -12.43 17.73
CA ASN A 225 6.18 -13.25 16.54
C ASN A 225 6.21 -12.43 15.26
N VAL A 226 7.14 -12.76 14.36
CA VAL A 226 7.16 -12.32 12.96
C VAL A 226 7.15 -13.55 12.05
N THR A 227 6.11 -13.69 11.24
CA THR A 227 5.92 -14.81 10.31
C THR A 227 6.30 -14.38 8.89
N ALA A 228 7.35 -14.97 8.33
CA ALA A 228 7.71 -14.80 6.92
C ALA A 228 6.81 -15.66 6.03
N ILE A 229 6.19 -15.05 5.03
CA ILE A 229 5.35 -15.75 4.06
C ILE A 229 6.02 -15.69 2.68
N THR A 230 6.44 -16.84 2.16
CA THR A 230 7.19 -16.93 0.89
C THR A 230 6.77 -18.16 0.09
N LYS A 231 7.36 -18.34 -1.09
CA LYS A 231 7.34 -19.61 -1.85
C LYS A 231 8.77 -20.14 -2.06
N ALA A 232 9.61 -20.05 -1.03
CA ALA A 232 11.04 -20.36 -1.09
C ALA A 232 11.34 -21.82 -1.48
N ASN A 233 10.38 -22.74 -1.30
CA ASN A 233 10.52 -24.12 -1.77
C ASN A 233 10.54 -24.27 -3.31
N ILE A 234 9.98 -23.28 -4.04
CA ILE A 234 9.95 -23.22 -5.51
C ILE A 234 10.83 -22.08 -6.03
N VAL A 235 10.61 -20.84 -5.56
CA VAL A 235 11.37 -19.63 -5.94
C VAL A 235 12.63 -19.54 -5.09
N LYS A 236 13.55 -20.47 -5.31
CA LYS A 236 14.67 -20.75 -4.38
C LYS A 236 15.65 -19.59 -4.19
N LEU A 237 15.88 -18.76 -5.22
CA LEU A 237 16.84 -17.68 -5.14
C LEU A 237 16.17 -16.42 -4.56
N ALA A 238 15.16 -15.86 -5.20
CA ALA A 238 14.55 -14.61 -4.78
C ALA A 238 13.87 -14.75 -3.40
N ASP A 239 12.94 -15.68 -3.26
CA ASP A 239 12.23 -15.90 -1.99
C ASP A 239 13.15 -16.53 -0.93
N GLY A 240 14.09 -17.40 -1.33
CA GLY A 240 15.07 -17.95 -0.41
C GLY A 240 16.01 -16.89 0.18
N ASN A 241 16.41 -15.89 -0.59
CA ASN A 241 17.21 -14.77 -0.09
C ASN A 241 16.37 -13.84 0.80
N PHE A 242 15.10 -13.60 0.45
CA PHE A 242 14.17 -12.87 1.31
C PHE A 242 14.02 -13.56 2.68
N LEU A 243 13.75 -14.85 2.67
CA LEU A 243 13.59 -15.65 3.90
C LEU A 243 14.86 -15.63 4.77
N LYS A 244 16.03 -15.82 4.14
CA LYS A 244 17.33 -15.71 4.85
C LYS A 244 17.53 -14.33 5.46
N ALA A 245 17.13 -13.25 4.79
CA ALA A 245 17.24 -11.91 5.33
C ALA A 245 16.33 -11.73 6.56
N VAL A 246 15.10 -12.24 6.53
CA VAL A 246 14.19 -12.19 7.69
C VAL A 246 14.78 -12.93 8.88
N HIS A 247 15.29 -14.15 8.70
CA HIS A 247 15.96 -14.91 9.78
C HIS A 247 17.18 -14.17 10.30
N HIS A 248 18.05 -13.69 9.42
CA HIS A 248 19.25 -12.95 9.81
C HIS A 248 18.94 -11.74 10.69
N ILE A 249 17.96 -10.92 10.31
CA ILE A 249 17.53 -9.75 11.09
C ILE A 249 16.91 -10.19 12.42
N GLY A 250 16.03 -11.19 12.44
CA GLY A 250 15.45 -11.73 13.67
C GLY A 250 16.51 -12.22 14.64
N GLU A 251 17.41 -13.06 14.18
CA GLU A 251 18.45 -13.68 15.02
C GLU A 251 19.50 -12.67 15.54
N THR A 252 19.87 -11.67 14.73
CA THR A 252 20.95 -10.74 15.06
C THR A 252 20.52 -9.45 15.74
N GLU A 253 19.34 -8.92 15.39
CA GLU A 253 18.88 -7.60 15.86
C GLU A 253 17.67 -7.69 16.80
N TYR A 254 16.87 -8.79 16.71
CA TYR A 254 15.63 -8.97 17.46
C TYR A 254 15.49 -10.39 18.06
N PRO A 255 16.50 -10.88 18.84
CA PRO A 255 16.51 -12.25 19.37
C PRO A 255 15.39 -12.55 20.37
N ASP A 256 14.67 -11.54 20.83
CA ASP A 256 13.50 -11.60 21.70
C ASP A 256 12.19 -11.87 20.97
N ILE A 257 12.19 -11.87 19.62
CA ILE A 257 11.00 -12.08 18.78
C ILE A 257 11.16 -13.36 17.96
N GLU A 258 10.16 -14.25 18.06
CA GLU A 258 10.17 -15.51 17.32
C GLU A 258 10.01 -15.28 15.82
N VAL A 259 10.83 -15.98 15.01
CA VAL A 259 10.68 -16.03 13.56
C VAL A 259 9.95 -17.29 13.15
N GLN A 260 8.82 -17.14 12.48
CA GLN A 260 8.07 -18.27 11.89
C GLN A 260 8.06 -18.19 10.37
N GLU A 261 7.78 -19.31 9.73
CA GLU A 261 7.66 -19.42 8.28
C GLU A 261 6.32 -20.02 7.87
N ARG A 262 5.76 -19.53 6.78
CA ARG A 262 4.59 -20.13 6.10
C ARG A 262 4.78 -20.07 4.59
N LEU A 263 4.37 -21.13 3.90
CA LEU A 263 4.25 -21.08 2.44
C LEU A 263 3.00 -20.29 2.06
N VAL A 264 3.12 -19.42 1.06
CA VAL A 264 2.05 -18.49 0.66
C VAL A 264 0.74 -19.18 0.29
N ASP A 265 0.81 -20.31 -0.42
CA ASP A 265 -0.37 -21.10 -0.78
C ASP A 265 -1.06 -21.72 0.46
N ALA A 266 -0.28 -22.25 1.40
CA ALA A 266 -0.81 -22.79 2.64
C ALA A 266 -1.43 -21.68 3.52
N MET A 267 -0.76 -20.52 3.62
CA MET A 267 -1.29 -19.36 4.36
C MET A 267 -2.60 -18.86 3.74
N THR A 268 -2.65 -18.68 2.42
CA THR A 268 -3.87 -18.22 1.73
C THR A 268 -5.03 -19.20 1.91
N ALA A 269 -4.76 -20.51 1.81
CA ALA A 269 -5.79 -21.53 1.94
C ALA A 269 -6.33 -21.70 3.37
N LYS A 270 -5.49 -21.44 4.40
CA LYS A 270 -5.80 -21.72 5.80
C LYS A 270 -5.82 -20.49 6.71
N MET A 271 -5.84 -19.30 6.14
CA MET A 271 -5.84 -18.04 6.90
C MET A 271 -7.01 -17.96 7.89
N ALA A 272 -8.16 -18.53 7.56
CA ALA A 272 -9.34 -18.57 8.43
C ALA A 272 -9.31 -19.70 9.48
N ASP A 273 -8.32 -20.60 9.44
CA ASP A 273 -8.16 -21.70 10.39
C ASP A 273 -7.41 -21.23 11.65
N PRO A 274 -8.06 -21.14 12.83
CA PRO A 274 -7.44 -20.62 14.04
C PRO A 274 -6.26 -21.47 14.53
N GLU A 275 -6.26 -22.78 14.30
CA GLU A 275 -5.14 -23.64 14.70
C GLU A 275 -3.94 -23.44 13.80
N PHE A 276 -4.13 -23.16 12.51
CA PHE A 276 -3.03 -22.88 11.59
C PHE A 276 -2.40 -21.51 11.83
N THR A 277 -3.21 -20.51 12.21
CA THR A 277 -2.78 -19.13 12.43
C THR A 277 -2.47 -18.82 13.90
N LYS A 278 -2.53 -19.84 14.76
CA LYS A 278 -2.24 -19.69 16.20
C LYS A 278 -0.87 -19.09 16.44
N GLY A 279 -0.83 -18.02 17.21
CA GLY A 279 0.40 -17.29 17.55
C GLY A 279 0.94 -16.40 16.44
N CYS A 280 0.30 -16.33 15.26
CA CYS A 280 0.68 -15.36 14.24
C CYS A 280 0.23 -13.95 14.63
N GLU A 281 1.14 -12.98 14.55
CA GLU A 281 0.87 -11.59 14.95
C GLU A 281 1.31 -10.58 13.90
N VAL A 282 2.58 -10.67 13.46
CA VAL A 282 3.15 -9.80 12.44
C VAL A 282 3.59 -10.66 11.26
N PHE A 283 3.30 -10.21 10.05
CA PHE A 283 3.65 -10.92 8.83
C PHE A 283 4.57 -10.09 7.96
N VAL A 284 5.57 -10.71 7.35
CA VAL A 284 6.45 -10.07 6.37
C VAL A 284 6.45 -10.87 5.07
N LEU A 285 6.24 -10.18 3.94
CA LEU A 285 6.02 -10.81 2.64
C LEU A 285 6.72 -10.07 1.49
N PRO A 286 7.20 -10.81 0.46
CA PRO A 286 7.49 -10.23 -0.84
C PRO A 286 6.27 -9.54 -1.46
N ASN A 287 6.51 -8.64 -2.40
CA ASN A 287 5.53 -7.69 -2.92
C ASN A 287 4.23 -8.35 -3.43
N LEU A 288 4.30 -9.22 -4.43
CA LEU A 288 3.11 -9.84 -5.04
C LEU A 288 2.32 -10.69 -4.04
N TYR A 289 3.00 -11.47 -3.22
CA TYR A 289 2.32 -12.28 -2.20
C TYR A 289 1.65 -11.40 -1.14
N GLY A 290 2.33 -10.30 -0.75
CA GLY A 290 1.76 -9.32 0.16
C GLY A 290 0.51 -8.66 -0.41
N ASP A 291 0.45 -8.38 -1.71
CA ASP A 291 -0.74 -7.85 -2.36
C ASP A 291 -1.93 -8.80 -2.23
N ILE A 292 -1.73 -10.05 -2.62
CA ILE A 292 -2.79 -11.07 -2.65
C ILE A 292 -3.25 -11.45 -1.24
N VAL A 293 -2.31 -11.75 -0.34
CA VAL A 293 -2.61 -12.26 1.01
C VAL A 293 -3.29 -11.19 1.86
N THR A 294 -2.87 -9.93 1.75
CA THR A 294 -3.48 -8.85 2.54
C THR A 294 -4.87 -8.47 2.08
N ASP A 295 -5.19 -8.61 0.79
CA ASP A 295 -6.55 -8.39 0.29
C ASP A 295 -7.49 -9.51 0.78
N ALA A 296 -7.02 -10.77 0.81
CA ALA A 296 -7.76 -11.88 1.40
C ALA A 296 -7.97 -11.68 2.92
N ALA A 297 -6.98 -11.16 3.64
CA ALA A 297 -7.12 -10.84 5.06
C ALA A 297 -8.09 -9.67 5.32
N ALA A 298 -8.10 -8.66 4.45
CA ALA A 298 -9.04 -7.55 4.53
C ALA A 298 -10.49 -8.00 4.31
N GLU A 299 -10.71 -8.98 3.43
CA GLU A 299 -12.04 -9.57 3.23
C GLU A 299 -12.57 -10.25 4.51
N MET A 300 -11.67 -10.92 5.26
CA MET A 300 -12.04 -11.50 6.57
C MET A 300 -12.45 -10.46 7.62
N GLN A 301 -11.93 -9.23 7.53
CA GLN A 301 -12.24 -8.11 8.43
C GLN A 301 -13.57 -7.41 8.09
N GLY A 302 -14.14 -7.67 6.92
CA GLY A 302 -15.38 -7.03 6.48
C GLY A 302 -15.25 -6.34 5.12
N GLY A 303 -14.29 -6.77 4.32
CA GLY A 303 -14.06 -6.33 2.95
C GLY A 303 -13.10 -5.15 2.81
N LEU A 304 -12.72 -4.89 1.56
CA LEU A 304 -11.74 -3.85 1.20
C LEU A 304 -12.16 -2.43 1.64
N GLY A 305 -13.47 -2.16 1.79
CA GLY A 305 -13.98 -0.87 2.27
C GLY A 305 -13.69 -0.57 3.75
N SER A 306 -13.28 -1.57 4.54
CA SER A 306 -12.99 -1.45 5.97
C SER A 306 -11.50 -1.33 6.30
N ALA A 307 -10.62 -1.73 5.41
CA ALA A 307 -9.18 -1.77 5.63
C ALA A 307 -8.47 -0.57 4.99
N SER A 308 -7.31 -0.22 5.53
CA SER A 308 -6.46 0.89 5.06
C SER A 308 -5.03 0.44 4.90
N SER A 309 -4.23 1.19 4.16
CA SER A 309 -2.83 0.92 3.91
C SER A 309 -1.96 2.14 4.19
N SER A 310 -0.86 1.91 4.89
CA SER A 310 0.22 2.88 5.04
C SER A 310 1.40 2.43 4.19
N ASN A 311 1.89 3.30 3.31
CA ASN A 311 3.09 3.05 2.52
C ASN A 311 4.22 3.89 3.14
N ILE A 312 5.19 3.23 3.75
CA ILE A 312 6.20 3.87 4.60
C ILE A 312 7.59 3.76 3.95
N GLY A 313 8.28 4.86 3.92
CA GLY A 313 9.70 4.98 3.63
C GLY A 313 10.45 5.65 4.78
N ASN A 314 11.76 5.84 4.65
CA ASN A 314 12.54 6.53 5.68
C ASN A 314 12.17 8.01 5.78
N LYS A 315 11.97 8.67 4.65
CA LYS A 315 11.72 10.11 4.57
C LYS A 315 10.27 10.47 4.37
N TYR A 316 9.52 9.67 3.62
CA TYR A 316 8.14 9.93 3.23
C TYR A 316 7.22 8.81 3.69
N ALA A 317 5.96 9.16 3.93
CA ALA A 317 4.89 8.20 4.16
C ALA A 317 3.64 8.61 3.37
N LEU A 318 2.90 7.62 2.86
CA LEU A 318 1.68 7.83 2.10
C LEU A 318 0.59 6.88 2.60
N PHE A 319 -0.56 7.45 2.95
CA PHE A 319 -1.69 6.74 3.51
C PHE A 319 -2.82 6.68 2.48
N GLU A 320 -3.48 5.53 2.37
CA GLU A 320 -4.49 5.31 1.33
C GLU A 320 -5.54 4.29 1.74
N ALA A 321 -6.72 4.40 1.12
CA ALA A 321 -7.68 3.31 1.08
C ALA A 321 -7.14 2.18 0.19
N ILE A 322 -7.42 0.91 0.55
CA ILE A 322 -6.96 -0.23 -0.26
C ILE A 322 -7.86 -0.53 -1.47
N HIS A 323 -9.10 0.00 -1.49
CA HIS A 323 -10.02 -0.17 -2.62
C HIS A 323 -9.69 0.76 -3.80
N GLY A 324 -10.22 0.44 -4.99
CA GLY A 324 -10.08 1.24 -6.22
C GLY A 324 -11.08 2.39 -6.33
N THR A 325 -11.18 2.97 -7.53
CA THR A 325 -12.01 4.15 -7.86
C THR A 325 -13.51 3.89 -7.93
N ALA A 326 -13.95 2.63 -7.83
CA ALA A 326 -15.34 2.19 -7.88
C ALA A 326 -16.17 2.83 -9.02
N PRO A 327 -15.77 2.64 -10.28
CA PRO A 327 -16.46 3.25 -11.42
C PRO A 327 -17.93 2.82 -11.50
N PHE A 328 -18.27 1.65 -11.00
CA PHE A 328 -19.65 1.20 -10.92
C PHE A 328 -20.53 2.16 -10.11
N LEU A 329 -20.08 2.61 -8.92
CA LEU A 329 -20.84 3.54 -8.08
C LEU A 329 -21.02 4.89 -8.77
N ILE A 330 -19.98 5.40 -9.42
CA ILE A 330 -20.03 6.68 -10.14
C ILE A 330 -21.02 6.60 -11.32
N ASN A 331 -20.91 5.57 -12.15
CA ASN A 331 -21.75 5.39 -13.35
C ASN A 331 -23.24 5.19 -13.03
N HIS A 332 -23.54 4.71 -11.81
CA HIS A 332 -24.94 4.52 -11.37
C HIS A 332 -25.44 5.64 -10.43
N GLY A 333 -24.72 6.76 -10.31
CA GLY A 333 -25.12 7.89 -9.47
C GLY A 333 -25.07 7.59 -7.96
N ARG A 334 -24.34 6.54 -7.56
CA ARG A 334 -24.22 6.07 -6.16
C ARG A 334 -22.92 6.50 -5.47
N GLY A 335 -22.17 7.42 -6.04
CA GLY A 335 -20.88 7.87 -5.48
C GLY A 335 -20.97 8.33 -4.03
N ASN A 336 -22.05 9.02 -3.66
CA ASN A 336 -22.29 9.51 -2.29
C ASN A 336 -22.51 8.38 -1.26
N TYR A 337 -22.81 7.17 -1.71
CA TYR A 337 -22.99 5.98 -0.86
C TYR A 337 -21.69 5.14 -0.76
N ALA A 338 -20.56 5.64 -1.28
CA ALA A 338 -19.26 5.00 -1.11
C ALA A 338 -18.86 4.97 0.36
N ASN A 339 -18.35 3.81 0.83
CA ASN A 339 -17.95 3.66 2.23
C ASN A 339 -16.65 4.47 2.52
N PRO A 340 -16.68 5.46 3.43
CA PRO A 340 -15.51 6.28 3.73
C PRO A 340 -14.57 5.67 4.78
N CYS A 341 -14.93 4.54 5.41
CA CYS A 341 -14.18 3.99 6.55
C CYS A 341 -12.73 3.67 6.23
N SER A 342 -12.44 3.17 5.03
CA SER A 342 -11.07 2.83 4.62
C SER A 342 -10.15 4.05 4.59
N ILE A 343 -10.56 5.15 3.97
CA ILE A 343 -9.77 6.39 3.92
C ILE A 343 -9.75 7.13 5.26
N ILE A 344 -10.80 7.03 6.06
CA ILE A 344 -10.86 7.56 7.43
C ILE A 344 -9.86 6.81 8.34
N ARG A 345 -9.76 5.50 8.24
CA ARG A 345 -8.71 4.72 8.94
C ARG A 345 -7.30 5.07 8.45
N ALA A 346 -7.13 5.29 7.14
CA ALA A 346 -5.86 5.79 6.61
C ALA A 346 -5.47 7.14 7.24
N ALA A 347 -6.43 8.06 7.44
CA ALA A 347 -6.22 9.31 8.16
C ALA A 347 -5.85 9.08 9.64
N GLY A 348 -6.44 8.07 10.29
CA GLY A 348 -6.06 7.63 11.63
C GLY A 348 -4.62 7.15 11.71
N GLN A 349 -4.23 6.26 10.79
CA GLN A 349 -2.84 5.77 10.69
C GLN A 349 -1.85 6.91 10.42
N LEU A 350 -2.21 7.89 9.57
CA LEU A 350 -1.42 9.08 9.33
C LEU A 350 -1.20 9.85 10.65
N MET A 351 -2.27 10.10 11.42
CA MET A 351 -2.16 10.78 12.71
C MET A 351 -1.22 10.04 13.66
N ALA A 352 -1.35 8.72 13.78
CA ALA A 352 -0.46 7.91 14.60
C ALA A 352 1.00 8.01 14.13
N HIS A 353 1.24 8.00 12.82
CA HIS A 353 2.58 8.08 12.23
C HIS A 353 3.29 9.41 12.55
N ILE A 354 2.56 10.52 12.58
CA ILE A 354 3.10 11.85 12.90
C ILE A 354 3.09 12.19 14.40
N GLY A 355 2.85 11.20 15.26
CA GLY A 355 2.97 11.34 16.71
C GLY A 355 1.66 11.55 17.48
N TYR A 356 0.50 11.50 16.82
CA TYR A 356 -0.83 11.64 17.45
C TYR A 356 -1.56 10.29 17.55
N GLY A 357 -0.91 9.30 18.16
CA GLY A 357 -1.46 7.95 18.33
C GLY A 357 -2.74 7.91 19.17
N ASP A 358 -2.84 8.75 20.20
CA ASP A 358 -4.03 8.93 21.03
C ASP A 358 -5.28 9.32 20.22
N ARG A 359 -5.10 10.13 19.18
CA ARG A 359 -6.18 10.55 18.27
C ARG A 359 -6.65 9.40 17.39
N ASN A 360 -5.71 8.56 16.94
CA ASN A 360 -6.05 7.33 16.21
C ASN A 360 -6.80 6.33 17.09
N GLU A 361 -6.37 6.13 18.34
CA GLU A 361 -7.08 5.26 19.29
C GLU A 361 -8.52 5.73 19.55
N LYS A 362 -8.71 7.04 19.69
CA LYS A 362 -10.04 7.65 19.84
C LYS A 362 -10.90 7.41 18.59
N LEU A 363 -10.32 7.58 17.40
CA LEU A 363 -10.98 7.35 16.12
C LEU A 363 -11.39 5.88 15.95
N GLU A 364 -10.50 4.93 16.25
CA GLU A 364 -10.80 3.49 16.13
C GLU A 364 -11.91 3.06 17.08
N LYS A 365 -11.94 3.60 18.32
CA LYS A 365 -13.07 3.38 19.25
C LYS A 365 -14.39 3.89 18.69
N ALA A 366 -14.40 5.10 18.11
CA ALA A 366 -15.59 5.66 17.51
C ALA A 366 -16.06 4.85 16.28
N LEU A 367 -15.13 4.41 15.45
CA LEU A 367 -15.44 3.53 14.32
C LEU A 367 -16.00 2.19 14.77
N ASP A 368 -15.46 1.59 15.83
CA ASP A 368 -15.99 0.35 16.39
C ASP A 368 -17.44 0.52 16.91
N ILE A 369 -17.72 1.62 17.61
CA ILE A 369 -19.08 1.96 18.04
C ILE A 369 -20.00 2.10 16.82
N CYS A 370 -19.61 2.89 15.83
CA CYS A 370 -20.48 3.18 14.69
C CYS A 370 -20.69 1.95 13.77
N CYS A 371 -19.63 1.17 13.52
CA CYS A 371 -19.67 0.07 12.54
C CYS A 371 -20.08 -1.27 13.15
N ASN A 372 -19.73 -1.54 14.41
CA ASN A 372 -19.86 -2.86 15.01
C ASN A 372 -20.88 -2.92 16.16
N THR A 373 -20.90 -1.90 17.03
CA THR A 373 -21.70 -1.92 18.26
C THR A 373 -23.10 -1.33 18.06
N GLU A 374 -23.20 -0.05 17.72
CA GLU A 374 -24.48 0.65 17.60
C GLU A 374 -25.14 0.49 16.23
N LYS A 375 -24.38 0.62 15.15
CA LYS A 375 -24.84 0.48 13.75
C LYS A 375 -26.08 1.33 13.43
N ARG A 376 -26.16 2.53 13.97
CA ARG A 376 -27.32 3.42 13.72
C ARG A 376 -27.44 3.84 12.26
N LEU A 377 -26.28 4.03 11.60
CA LEU A 377 -26.19 4.32 10.17
C LEU A 377 -25.23 3.34 9.53
N VAL A 378 -25.68 2.63 8.50
CA VAL A 378 -24.88 1.64 7.78
C VAL A 378 -24.72 2.08 6.34
N VAL A 379 -23.47 2.14 5.87
CA VAL A 379 -23.16 2.40 4.46
C VAL A 379 -23.20 1.08 3.70
N THR A 380 -24.23 0.91 2.86
CA THR A 380 -24.46 -0.31 2.08
C THR A 380 -23.91 -0.25 0.66
N THR A 381 -23.39 0.90 0.23
CA THR A 381 -23.05 1.24 -1.17
C THR A 381 -24.26 1.32 -2.10
N ASP A 382 -25.47 1.30 -1.55
CA ASP A 382 -26.73 1.47 -2.26
C ASP A 382 -27.60 2.57 -1.61
N THR A 383 -28.67 2.97 -2.29
CA THR A 383 -29.57 4.05 -1.88
C THR A 383 -30.44 3.71 -0.67
N ASP A 384 -30.44 2.47 -0.23
CA ASP A 384 -31.09 2.01 1.01
C ASP A 384 -30.24 2.23 2.27
N GLY A 385 -28.95 2.53 2.10
CA GLY A 385 -28.01 2.81 3.17
C GLY A 385 -27.79 4.30 3.42
N ALA A 386 -26.92 4.59 4.41
CA ALA A 386 -26.47 5.95 4.68
C ALA A 386 -25.46 6.42 3.60
N THR A 387 -25.48 7.71 3.33
CA THR A 387 -24.42 8.34 2.54
C THR A 387 -23.12 8.44 3.35
N ALA A 388 -22.00 8.61 2.67
CA ALA A 388 -20.70 8.84 3.29
C ALA A 388 -20.71 10.06 4.23
N ALA A 389 -21.47 11.11 3.88
CA ALA A 389 -21.61 12.32 4.68
C ALA A 389 -22.40 12.08 5.98
N GLU A 390 -23.57 11.44 5.89
CA GLU A 390 -24.40 11.10 7.05
C GLU A 390 -23.68 10.16 8.02
N PHE A 391 -22.98 9.16 7.49
CA PHE A 391 -22.14 8.29 8.32
C PHE A 391 -21.03 9.06 9.02
N THR A 392 -20.39 10.00 8.32
CA THR A 392 -19.31 10.81 8.90
C THR A 392 -19.84 11.78 9.95
N ASP A 393 -21.04 12.36 9.79
CA ASP A 393 -21.68 13.17 10.83
C ASP A 393 -21.86 12.35 12.10
N TYR A 394 -22.44 11.16 12.00
CA TYR A 394 -22.59 10.23 13.11
C TYR A 394 -21.24 9.86 13.77
N LEU A 395 -20.21 9.61 12.97
CA LEU A 395 -18.85 9.32 13.48
C LEU A 395 -18.27 10.51 14.25
N LEU A 396 -18.39 11.73 13.71
CA LEU A 396 -17.88 12.96 14.36
C LEU A 396 -18.59 13.24 15.69
N ASP A 397 -19.90 13.05 15.75
CA ASP A 397 -20.67 13.14 16.98
C ASP A 397 -20.22 12.11 18.02
N THR A 398 -19.98 10.87 17.59
CA THR A 398 -19.43 9.80 18.43
C THR A 398 -18.03 10.15 18.94
N ILE A 399 -17.13 10.65 18.08
CA ILE A 399 -15.81 11.13 18.49
C ILE A 399 -15.93 12.24 19.54
N HIS A 400 -16.89 13.15 19.38
CA HIS A 400 -17.08 14.26 20.34
C HIS A 400 -17.54 13.76 21.71
N SER A 401 -18.33 12.68 21.75
CA SER A 401 -18.88 12.10 22.99
C SER A 401 -17.88 11.24 23.78
N LEU A 402 -16.79 10.80 23.18
CA LEU A 402 -15.69 10.04 23.81
C LEU A 402 -14.65 10.97 24.44
#